data_e6efd2872474290f158620d7adeac555
#
_entry.id   e6efd2872474290f158620d7adeac555
#
_cell.length_a   1.000
_cell.length_b   1.000
_cell.length_c   1.000
_cell.angle_alpha   90.00
_cell.angle_beta   90.00
_cell.angle_gamma   90.00
#
_symmetry.space_group_name_H-M   'P 1'
#
loop_
_entity.id
_entity.type
_entity.pdbx_description
1 polymer ?
#
loop_
_entity_poly.entity_id
_entity_poly.type
_entity_poly.pdbx_seq_one_letter_code
_entity_poly.pdbx_strand_id
1 'polypeptide(L)'
;MLPGRRPNAAADPQTERGLVLVGAHGGSGAGTLAALLARDRAVPAWDMGSIDEVLENARPPVRPRGRPVVVVARNTVMAAQHAIRAVTALDADGGTRVAALVIVSDGAGREPRDATARFALLQDRVGGVVRLPFINALRLVNAPGEVELPAKAREAIGQVCDLAFPQNHR
;
A
#
# COMPACT_ATOMS: atom_id res chain seq x y z
N MET A 1 -42.45 -20.58 18.55
CA MET A 1 -42.20 -19.32 17.83
C MET A 1 -40.71 -19.15 17.72
N LEU A 2 -40.11 -19.53 16.58
CA LEU A 2 -38.65 -19.46 16.36
C LEU A 2 -38.34 -18.06 15.80
N PRO A 3 -37.27 -17.37 16.28
CA PRO A 3 -36.88 -16.08 15.73
C PRO A 3 -36.26 -16.28 14.36
N GLY A 4 -36.78 -15.55 13.39
CA GLY A 4 -36.37 -15.59 12.00
C GLY A 4 -34.89 -15.30 11.82
N ARG A 5 -34.25 -16.17 11.07
CA ARG A 5 -32.91 -16.04 10.51
C ARG A 5 -32.93 -14.77 9.63
N ARG A 6 -32.20 -13.72 10.05
CA ARG A 6 -31.97 -12.57 9.20
C ARG A 6 -31.27 -13.04 7.93
N PRO A 7 -31.73 -12.62 6.74
CA PRO A 7 -31.02 -12.94 5.52
C PRO A 7 -29.63 -12.31 5.60
N ASN A 8 -28.64 -13.14 5.32
CA ASN A 8 -27.25 -12.74 5.15
C ASN A 8 -27.22 -11.64 4.08
N ALA A 9 -26.96 -10.40 4.48
CA ALA A 9 -26.75 -9.33 3.53
C ALA A 9 -25.60 -9.76 2.63
N ALA A 10 -25.89 -10.01 1.36
CA ALA A 10 -24.88 -10.29 0.37
C ALA A 10 -23.88 -9.13 0.42
N ALA A 11 -22.61 -9.44 0.71
CA ALA A 11 -21.55 -8.46 0.72
C ALA A 11 -21.53 -7.80 -0.67
N ASP A 12 -21.61 -6.47 -0.69
CA ASP A 12 -21.57 -5.69 -1.92
C ASP A 12 -20.31 -6.07 -2.70
N PRO A 13 -20.41 -6.49 -3.97
CA PRO A 13 -19.24 -6.88 -4.78
C PRO A 13 -18.15 -5.79 -4.87
N GLN A 14 -18.52 -4.53 -4.61
CA GLN A 14 -17.57 -3.41 -4.55
C GLN A 14 -16.77 -3.38 -3.24
N THR A 15 -17.28 -3.91 -2.14
CA THR A 15 -16.58 -4.02 -0.87
C THR A 15 -15.47 -5.08 -0.93
N GLU A 16 -15.52 -6.01 -1.89
CA GLU A 16 -14.49 -7.03 -2.10
C GLU A 16 -13.26 -6.51 -2.89
N ARG A 17 -13.36 -5.39 -3.58
CA ARG A 17 -12.30 -4.81 -4.41
C ARG A 17 -11.39 -3.83 -3.67
N GLY A 18 -11.04 -4.13 -2.44
CA GLY A 18 -10.09 -3.30 -1.69
C GLY A 18 -8.68 -3.88 -1.72
N LEU A 19 -7.71 -3.10 -1.27
CA LEU A 19 -6.33 -3.51 -1.11
C LEU A 19 -5.83 -3.33 0.33
N VAL A 20 -4.76 -4.03 0.65
CA VAL A 20 -4.13 -3.97 1.96
C VAL A 20 -2.79 -3.26 1.84
N LEU A 21 -2.56 -2.29 2.71
CA LEU A 21 -1.30 -1.55 2.80
C LEU A 21 -0.51 -2.05 4.01
N VAL A 22 0.76 -2.33 3.80
CA VAL A 22 1.71 -2.65 4.86
C VAL A 22 2.86 -1.65 4.79
N GLY A 23 3.08 -0.92 5.87
CA GLY A 23 4.24 -0.05 5.97
C GLY A 23 5.52 -0.88 6.14
N ALA A 24 6.55 -0.58 5.39
CA ALA A 24 7.87 -1.20 5.61
C ALA A 24 8.46 -0.80 6.98
N HIS A 25 8.04 0.33 7.51
CA HIS A 25 8.43 0.86 8.81
C HIS A 25 7.35 1.81 9.34
N GLY A 26 7.43 2.19 10.61
CA GLY A 26 6.58 3.24 11.17
C GLY A 26 6.76 4.58 10.44
N GLY A 27 5.67 5.29 10.15
CA GLY A 27 5.72 6.56 9.42
C GLY A 27 6.05 6.43 7.92
N SER A 28 5.82 5.26 7.32
CA SER A 28 6.04 5.01 5.88
C SER A 28 5.14 5.84 4.96
N GLY A 29 3.98 6.29 5.45
CA GLY A 29 2.96 6.97 4.65
C GLY A 29 1.80 6.06 4.22
N ALA A 30 1.73 4.84 4.74
CA ALA A 30 0.67 3.87 4.40
C ALA A 30 -0.74 4.43 4.71
N GLY A 31 -0.95 4.99 5.90
CA GLY A 31 -2.24 5.59 6.27
C GLY A 31 -2.64 6.77 5.37
N THR A 32 -1.68 7.62 5.00
CA THR A 32 -1.91 8.71 4.05
C THR A 32 -2.31 8.17 2.68
N LEU A 33 -1.59 7.16 2.18
CA LEU A 33 -1.90 6.53 0.89
C LEU A 33 -3.28 5.87 0.91
N ALA A 34 -3.66 5.22 2.02
CA ALA A 34 -5.01 4.65 2.18
C ALA A 34 -6.11 5.70 2.00
N ALA A 35 -5.96 6.85 2.66
CA ALA A 35 -6.90 7.96 2.54
C ALA A 35 -6.96 8.53 1.11
N LEU A 36 -5.83 8.65 0.43
CA LEU A 36 -5.76 9.13 -0.94
C LEU A 36 -6.40 8.16 -1.94
N LEU A 37 -6.18 6.86 -1.79
CA LEU A 37 -6.79 5.81 -2.61
C LEU A 37 -8.32 5.82 -2.47
N ALA A 38 -8.82 5.91 -1.25
CA ALA A 38 -10.25 5.94 -0.98
C ALA A 38 -10.91 7.18 -1.60
N ARG A 39 -10.26 8.34 -1.49
CA ARG A 39 -10.79 9.60 -2.02
C ARG A 39 -10.69 9.72 -3.53
N ASP A 40 -9.50 9.48 -4.09
CA ASP A 40 -9.20 9.80 -5.49
C ASP A 40 -9.64 8.69 -6.46
N ARG A 41 -9.71 7.46 -5.99
CA ARG A 41 -10.04 6.27 -6.79
C ARG A 41 -11.23 5.48 -6.29
N ALA A 42 -11.85 5.89 -5.20
CA ALA A 42 -12.92 5.15 -4.53
C ALA A 42 -12.53 3.67 -4.26
N VAL A 43 -11.25 3.42 -4.02
CA VAL A 43 -10.72 2.08 -3.70
C VAL A 43 -10.55 1.97 -2.19
N PRO A 44 -11.31 1.11 -1.51
CA PRO A 44 -11.10 0.82 -0.11
C PRO A 44 -9.67 0.30 0.11
N ALA A 45 -8.98 0.87 1.08
CA ALA A 45 -7.62 0.49 1.42
C ALA A 45 -7.46 0.42 2.94
N TRP A 46 -6.91 -0.69 3.43
CA TRP A 46 -6.69 -0.91 4.86
C TRP A 46 -5.21 -0.82 5.18
N ASP A 47 -4.87 0.12 6.02
CA ASP A 47 -3.53 0.22 6.61
C ASP A 47 -3.42 -0.79 7.77
N MET A 48 -2.55 -1.78 7.60
CA MET A 48 -2.30 -2.83 8.60
C MET A 48 -1.18 -2.46 9.58
N GLY A 49 -0.63 -1.26 9.47
CA GLY A 49 0.53 -0.83 10.26
C GLY A 49 1.86 -1.21 9.59
N SER A 50 2.94 -1.13 10.36
CA SER A 50 4.26 -1.53 9.90
C SER A 50 4.39 -3.06 9.85
N ILE A 51 5.35 -3.55 9.05
CA ILE A 51 5.62 -5.00 8.97
C ILE A 51 5.98 -5.59 10.34
N ASP A 52 6.68 -4.84 11.18
CA ASP A 52 7.04 -5.32 12.52
C ASP A 52 5.77 -5.49 13.38
N GLU A 53 4.84 -4.54 13.35
CA GLU A 53 3.54 -4.66 14.03
C GLU A 53 2.71 -5.82 13.48
N VAL A 54 2.72 -6.01 12.15
CA VAL A 54 2.02 -7.11 11.50
C VAL A 54 2.58 -8.46 11.96
N LEU A 55 3.90 -8.60 12.06
CA LEU A 55 4.55 -9.84 12.49
C LEU A 55 4.39 -10.09 14.00
N GLU A 56 4.46 -9.05 14.84
CA GLU A 56 4.29 -9.16 16.29
C GLU A 56 2.86 -9.49 16.69
N ASN A 57 1.88 -8.94 15.97
CA ASN A 57 0.47 -9.17 16.20
C ASN A 57 -0.06 -10.39 15.46
N ALA A 58 0.79 -11.17 14.83
CA ALA A 58 0.43 -12.34 14.01
C ALA A 58 -0.34 -13.42 14.78
N ARG A 59 -1.59 -13.14 14.98
CA ARG A 59 -2.66 -14.15 14.97
C ARG A 59 -3.04 -14.36 13.52
N PRO A 60 -3.23 -15.58 13.10
CA PRO A 60 -2.66 -16.20 11.92
C PRO A 60 -2.44 -15.21 10.76
N PRO A 61 -1.50 -15.48 9.89
CA PRO A 61 -0.87 -14.51 8.99
C PRO A 61 -1.89 -13.57 8.39
N VAL A 62 -1.51 -12.33 8.14
CA VAL A 62 -2.32 -11.37 7.39
C VAL A 62 -2.64 -12.01 6.04
N ARG A 63 -3.62 -12.90 6.06
CA ARG A 63 -4.21 -13.41 4.83
C ARG A 63 -5.12 -12.31 4.34
N PRO A 64 -4.75 -11.60 3.30
CA PRO A 64 -5.56 -10.50 2.78
C PRO A 64 -6.85 -10.99 2.14
N ARG A 65 -7.28 -12.19 2.42
CA ARG A 65 -8.49 -12.82 1.85
C ARG A 65 -8.56 -12.67 0.33
N GLY A 66 -7.43 -12.84 -0.36
CA GLY A 66 -7.32 -12.63 -1.79
C GLY A 66 -7.17 -11.17 -2.22
N ARG A 67 -7.09 -10.23 -1.28
CA ARG A 67 -6.83 -8.82 -1.60
C ARG A 67 -5.36 -8.59 -1.95
N PRO A 68 -5.07 -7.73 -2.93
CA PRO A 68 -3.70 -7.37 -3.25
C PRO A 68 -3.04 -6.64 -2.07
N VAL A 69 -1.77 -6.96 -1.84
CA VAL A 69 -0.94 -6.33 -0.80
C VAL A 69 0.01 -5.33 -1.46
N VAL A 70 0.07 -4.14 -0.89
CA VAL A 70 0.98 -3.07 -1.31
C VAL A 70 1.89 -2.72 -0.13
N VAL A 71 3.18 -2.72 -0.36
CA VAL A 71 4.18 -2.29 0.62
C VAL A 71 4.51 -0.82 0.39
N VAL A 72 4.56 -0.04 1.46
CA VAL A 72 4.84 1.41 1.41
C VAL A 72 6.11 1.71 2.18
N ALA A 73 7.05 2.41 1.57
CA ALA A 73 8.32 2.80 2.18
C ALA A 73 8.69 4.25 1.82
N ARG A 74 9.37 4.95 2.71
CA ARG A 74 9.97 6.23 2.38
C ARG A 74 11.21 6.06 1.52
N ASN A 75 11.56 7.08 0.73
CA ASN A 75 12.74 7.04 -0.13
C ASN A 75 14.03 7.38 0.64
N THR A 76 14.38 6.50 1.58
CA THR A 76 15.62 6.58 2.35
C THR A 76 16.35 5.24 2.33
N VAL A 77 17.65 5.24 2.60
CA VAL A 77 18.46 4.03 2.65
C VAL A 77 17.96 3.05 3.71
N MET A 78 17.60 3.56 4.88
CA MET A 78 17.07 2.75 5.97
C MET A 78 15.70 2.14 5.60
N ALA A 79 14.80 2.94 5.00
CA ALA A 79 13.50 2.47 4.58
C ALA A 79 13.59 1.41 3.47
N ALA A 80 14.59 1.51 2.58
CA ALA A 80 14.84 0.48 1.58
C ALA A 80 15.22 -0.87 2.21
N GLN A 81 16.01 -0.88 3.29
CA GLN A 81 16.31 -2.10 4.05
C GLN A 81 15.03 -2.68 4.70
N HIS A 82 14.20 -1.83 5.29
CA HIS A 82 12.92 -2.26 5.85
C HIS A 82 11.99 -2.82 4.77
N ALA A 83 11.97 -2.23 3.58
CA ALA A 83 11.18 -2.73 2.45
C ALA A 83 11.64 -4.12 2.01
N ILE A 84 12.95 -4.39 1.96
CA ILE A 84 13.49 -5.71 1.65
C ILE A 84 13.04 -6.74 2.70
N ARG A 85 13.11 -6.39 4.00
CA ARG A 85 12.61 -7.25 5.08
C ARG A 85 11.11 -7.51 4.97
N ALA A 86 10.32 -6.47 4.69
CA ALA A 86 8.87 -6.57 4.56
C ALA A 86 8.46 -7.51 3.42
N VAL A 87 9.03 -7.31 2.22
CA VAL A 87 8.74 -8.16 1.07
C VAL A 87 9.17 -9.60 1.35
N THR A 88 10.34 -9.80 1.97
CA THR A 88 10.83 -11.14 2.33
C THR A 88 9.92 -11.84 3.34
N ALA A 89 9.46 -11.13 4.36
CA ALA A 89 8.57 -11.68 5.37
C ALA A 89 7.20 -12.06 4.79
N LEU A 90 6.62 -11.22 3.94
CA LEU A 90 5.34 -11.48 3.28
C LEU A 90 5.42 -12.68 2.32
N ASP A 91 6.53 -12.81 1.60
CA ASP A 91 6.78 -13.93 0.70
C ASP A 91 6.94 -15.26 1.49
N ALA A 92 7.66 -15.23 2.62
CA ALA A 92 7.85 -16.39 3.48
C ALA A 92 6.57 -16.83 4.21
N ASP A 93 5.68 -15.90 4.54
CA ASP A 93 4.44 -16.13 5.30
C ASP A 93 3.28 -16.68 4.46
N GLY A 94 3.56 -17.59 3.55
CA GLY A 94 2.56 -18.27 2.73
C GLY A 94 2.47 -17.77 1.30
N GLY A 95 3.54 -17.18 0.79
CA GLY A 95 3.66 -16.76 -0.61
C GLY A 95 2.77 -15.58 -0.97
N THR A 96 2.59 -14.66 -0.04
CA THR A 96 1.84 -13.42 -0.32
C THR A 96 2.64 -12.55 -1.30
N ARG A 97 2.23 -12.58 -2.56
CA ARG A 97 2.84 -11.73 -3.57
C ARG A 97 2.47 -10.26 -3.33
N VAL A 98 3.47 -9.42 -3.21
CA VAL A 98 3.30 -7.98 -3.14
C VAL A 98 2.95 -7.45 -4.53
N ALA A 99 1.76 -6.85 -4.68
CA ALA A 99 1.28 -6.32 -5.95
C ALA A 99 2.05 -5.07 -6.37
N ALA A 100 2.37 -4.20 -5.43
CA ALA A 100 3.16 -3.01 -5.68
C ALA A 100 4.04 -2.65 -4.47
N LEU A 101 5.20 -2.08 -4.74
CA LEU A 101 6.01 -1.34 -3.79
C LEU A 101 5.86 0.14 -4.08
N VAL A 102 5.34 0.90 -3.13
CA VAL A 102 5.21 2.36 -3.25
C VAL A 102 6.35 3.02 -2.49
N ILE A 103 7.17 3.77 -3.21
CA ILE A 103 8.27 4.55 -2.66
C ILE A 103 7.81 6.00 -2.55
N VAL A 104 7.64 6.47 -1.31
CA VAL A 104 7.18 7.83 -1.02
C VAL A 104 8.38 8.75 -0.93
N SER A 105 8.43 9.78 -1.76
CA SER A 105 9.49 10.78 -1.72
C SER A 105 9.52 11.48 -0.35
N ASP A 106 10.70 11.56 0.25
CA ASP A 106 10.91 12.12 1.58
C ASP A 106 11.06 13.66 1.58
N GLY A 107 11.19 14.24 0.41
CA GLY A 107 11.30 15.67 0.20
C GLY A 107 11.42 16.02 -1.28
N ALA A 108 11.58 17.32 -1.56
CA ALA A 108 11.74 17.83 -2.93
C ALA A 108 13.18 17.70 -3.49
N GLY A 109 14.10 17.11 -2.72
CA GLY A 109 15.50 16.95 -3.09
C GLY A 109 15.76 15.76 -4.02
N ARG A 110 17.05 15.60 -4.40
CA ARG A 110 17.49 14.44 -5.20
C ARG A 110 17.29 13.14 -4.42
N GLU A 111 16.91 12.10 -5.13
CA GLU A 111 16.82 10.76 -4.55
C GLU A 111 18.21 10.26 -4.12
N PRO A 112 18.32 9.64 -2.92
CA PRO A 112 19.57 9.00 -2.49
C PRO A 112 19.91 7.84 -3.41
N ARG A 113 21.11 7.87 -4.04
CA ARG A 113 21.55 6.82 -4.96
C ARG A 113 21.54 5.43 -4.32
N ASP A 114 21.98 5.34 -3.07
CA ASP A 114 22.05 4.07 -2.34
C ASP A 114 20.64 3.52 -2.03
N ALA A 115 19.68 4.39 -1.78
CA ALA A 115 18.28 3.96 -1.62
C ALA A 115 17.74 3.42 -2.94
N THR A 116 17.97 4.12 -4.04
CA THR A 116 17.54 3.70 -5.39
C THR A 116 18.13 2.34 -5.75
N ALA A 117 19.41 2.11 -5.51
CA ALA A 117 20.07 0.83 -5.77
C ALA A 117 19.45 -0.31 -4.96
N ARG A 118 19.14 -0.07 -3.67
CA ARG A 118 18.50 -1.09 -2.82
C ARG A 118 17.08 -1.39 -3.23
N PHE A 119 16.27 -0.39 -3.56
CA PHE A 119 14.92 -0.61 -4.08
C PHE A 119 14.92 -1.38 -5.40
N ALA A 120 15.95 -1.19 -6.24
CA ALA A 120 16.08 -1.93 -7.49
C ALA A 120 16.16 -3.45 -7.28
N LEU A 121 16.69 -3.92 -6.14
CA LEU A 121 16.73 -5.35 -5.79
C LEU A 121 15.33 -5.98 -5.59
N LEU A 122 14.30 -5.15 -5.46
CA LEU A 122 12.92 -5.61 -5.25
C LEU A 122 12.09 -5.65 -6.54
N GLN A 123 12.61 -5.12 -7.66
CA GLN A 123 11.84 -5.01 -8.90
C GLN A 123 11.25 -6.33 -9.39
N ASP A 124 12.02 -7.41 -9.31
CA ASP A 124 11.60 -8.74 -9.76
C ASP A 124 10.79 -9.52 -8.68
N ARG A 125 10.71 -8.98 -7.47
CA ARG A 125 10.04 -9.60 -6.32
C ARG A 125 8.65 -9.06 -6.04
N VAL A 126 8.29 -7.94 -6.66
CA VAL A 126 6.99 -7.29 -6.54
C VAL A 126 6.33 -7.17 -7.91
N GLY A 127 5.02 -6.93 -7.94
CA GLY A 127 4.30 -6.75 -9.20
C GLY A 127 4.70 -5.49 -9.97
N GLY A 128 5.14 -4.47 -9.25
CA GLY A 128 5.69 -3.24 -9.83
C GLY A 128 6.14 -2.26 -8.74
N VAL A 129 6.92 -1.28 -9.13
CA VAL A 129 7.41 -0.21 -8.26
C VAL A 129 6.80 1.10 -8.69
N VAL A 130 6.16 1.80 -7.75
CA VAL A 130 5.53 3.11 -7.98
C VAL A 130 6.23 4.16 -7.11
N ARG A 131 6.58 5.29 -7.71
CA ARG A 131 7.15 6.42 -7.00
C ARG A 131 6.09 7.48 -6.78
N LEU A 132 5.70 7.67 -5.51
CA LEU A 132 4.78 8.72 -5.12
C LEU A 132 5.59 10.00 -4.85
N PRO A 133 5.35 11.08 -5.60
CA PRO A 133 6.11 12.33 -5.42
C PRO A 133 5.83 12.96 -4.06
N PHE A 134 6.75 13.79 -3.62
CA PHE A 134 6.55 14.61 -2.44
C PHE A 134 5.40 15.60 -2.66
N ILE A 135 4.42 15.59 -1.75
CA ILE A 135 3.24 16.46 -1.80
C ILE A 135 3.31 17.41 -0.60
N ASN A 136 3.89 18.58 -0.81
CA ASN A 136 4.10 19.54 0.26
C ASN A 136 2.79 19.95 0.95
N ALA A 137 1.70 20.06 0.21
CA ALA A 137 0.39 20.44 0.73
C ALA A 137 -0.13 19.49 1.83
N LEU A 138 0.28 18.21 1.83
CA LEU A 138 -0.08 17.27 2.89
C LEU A 138 0.47 17.62 4.27
N ARG A 139 1.51 18.46 4.34
CA ARG A 139 2.07 18.96 5.60
C ARG A 139 1.28 20.11 6.21
N LEU A 140 0.40 20.71 5.43
CA LEU A 140 -0.33 21.94 5.78
C LEU A 140 -1.78 21.67 6.18
N VAL A 141 -2.21 20.40 6.13
CA VAL A 141 -3.60 20.01 6.40
C VAL A 141 -3.66 18.93 7.48
N ASN A 142 -4.78 18.88 8.17
CA ASN A 142 -5.03 17.86 9.20
C ASN A 142 -5.45 16.52 8.60
N ALA A 143 -6.10 16.54 7.44
CA ALA A 143 -6.57 15.34 6.76
C ALA A 143 -6.10 15.30 5.30
N PRO A 144 -5.54 14.16 4.82
CA PRO A 144 -5.09 14.03 3.42
C PRO A 144 -6.18 14.30 2.38
N GLY A 145 -7.43 14.08 2.76
CA GLY A 145 -8.60 14.33 1.91
C GLY A 145 -8.86 15.81 1.55
N GLU A 146 -8.24 16.75 2.24
CA GLU A 146 -8.40 18.19 2.01
C GLU A 146 -7.44 18.73 0.91
N VAL A 147 -6.48 17.92 0.47
CA VAL A 147 -5.45 18.35 -0.49
C VAL A 147 -5.86 18.02 -1.91
N GLU A 148 -5.78 19.02 -2.79
CA GLU A 148 -5.81 18.77 -4.22
C GLU A 148 -4.46 18.16 -4.66
N LEU A 149 -4.53 16.99 -5.29
CA LEU A 149 -3.35 16.25 -5.67
C LEU A 149 -2.76 16.77 -6.98
N PRO A 150 -1.44 16.98 -7.05
CA PRO A 150 -0.76 17.22 -8.30
C PRO A 150 -0.97 16.08 -9.31
N ALA A 151 -0.94 16.38 -10.61
CA ALA A 151 -1.16 15.39 -11.67
C ALA A 151 -0.25 14.16 -11.53
N LYS A 152 1.03 14.35 -11.23
CA LYS A 152 1.99 13.24 -11.02
C LYS A 152 1.62 12.35 -9.82
N ALA A 153 1.06 12.91 -8.76
CA ALA A 153 0.60 12.14 -7.62
C ALA A 153 -0.65 11.31 -7.97
N ARG A 154 -1.60 11.90 -8.69
CA ARG A 154 -2.78 11.18 -9.19
C ARG A 154 -2.42 10.05 -10.14
N GLU A 155 -1.44 10.27 -11.01
CA GLU A 155 -0.91 9.24 -11.90
C GLU A 155 -0.28 8.09 -11.11
N ALA A 156 0.56 8.38 -10.12
CA ALA A 156 1.16 7.37 -9.25
C ALA A 156 0.12 6.55 -8.51
N ILE A 157 -0.92 7.19 -7.95
CA ILE A 157 -2.04 6.49 -7.30
C ILE A 157 -2.79 5.61 -8.30
N GLY A 158 -2.97 6.06 -9.55
CA GLY A 158 -3.52 5.25 -10.62
C GLY A 158 -2.69 4.00 -10.90
N GLN A 159 -1.38 4.14 -11.00
CA GLN A 159 -0.47 3.00 -11.20
C GLN A 159 -0.55 1.97 -10.07
N VAL A 160 -0.73 2.41 -8.82
CA VAL A 160 -0.97 1.48 -7.69
C VAL A 160 -2.22 0.66 -7.92
N CYS A 161 -3.31 1.29 -8.36
CA CYS A 161 -4.57 0.60 -8.67
C CYS A 161 -4.40 -0.39 -9.84
N ASP A 162 -3.70 0.00 -10.89
CA ASP A 162 -3.47 -0.85 -12.07
C ASP A 162 -2.64 -2.10 -11.72
N LEU A 163 -1.65 -1.96 -10.84
CA LEU A 163 -0.85 -3.07 -10.35
C LEU A 163 -1.61 -3.97 -9.36
N ALA A 164 -2.45 -3.36 -8.53
CA ALA A 164 -3.27 -4.09 -7.56
C ALA A 164 -4.40 -4.87 -8.24
N PHE A 165 -4.97 -4.31 -9.29
CA PHE A 165 -6.10 -4.86 -10.02
C PHE A 165 -5.81 -4.93 -11.53
N PRO A 166 -4.87 -5.79 -11.95
CA PRO A 166 -4.55 -5.89 -13.36
C PRO A 166 -5.80 -6.26 -14.15
N GLN A 167 -6.13 -5.43 -15.15
CA GLN A 167 -7.20 -5.73 -16.08
C GLN A 167 -6.80 -6.97 -16.88
N ASN A 168 -7.50 -8.07 -16.67
CA ASN A 168 -7.34 -9.23 -17.55
C ASN A 168 -7.88 -8.83 -18.92
N HIS A 169 -7.04 -8.33 -19.79
CA HIS A 169 -7.34 -8.25 -21.22
C HIS A 169 -7.40 -9.71 -21.73
N ARG A 170 -8.62 -10.23 -21.79
CA ARG A 170 -8.92 -11.42 -22.58
C ARG A 170 -9.09 -11.03 -24.04
#